data_d7f74c7313da4b80826a76f8a7d29d1b
#
_entry.id   d7f74c7313da4b80826a76f8a7d29d1b
#
_cell.length_a   1.000
_cell.length_b   1.000
_cell.length_c   1.000
_cell.angle_alpha   90.00
_cell.angle_beta   90.00
_cell.angle_gamma   90.00
#
_symmetry.space_group_name_H-M   'P 1'
#
loop_
_entity.id
_entity.type
_entity.pdbx_description
1 polymer ?
#
loop_
_entity_poly.entity_id
_entity_poly.type
_entity_poly.pdbx_seq_one_letter_code
_entity_poly.pdbx_strand_id
1 'polypeptide(L)'
;MDAAPFLTLEDVTVRLRDRWLLADTQWQIRCGENWVVWGPNGAGKTTLARILTGEVAVVKGWVRRHYEQDPAVCAGRRAVALVSSEQYHRIYRQEQLFDEFRHFSGRLDQTTAAADVLRGVTERYGKTPSAAFHGTQIPEILDLAAILSKPIQALSSGEMRKLLIACGLAAEPCLLILDEPFNGLDKPSRANLLRLLEQRIVSGTQMVLIVHRREEIPVFFSHLLQVKDGRVVWQGPMADAAVLRSPDEAKAGDGGRIPDRSKDRSATRSLNRVDAGEPLIRMREATVRFGGHVVLDRVDWTVRAGENWAVLGPNGAGKSTLLQLITGDQLQAYANDIHLFGRPKGSGESIWEIKEHIGYVADELQARYQRRITAFDVICSGFFDSVGLYRYCSDAQREAGSHWVHVLHLEELADRPMAQLSFGQQRLILIARAMVKTPRLLILDEPCNGLDMSNRRRVLDMVKAIAASGHTNLLYISHRPDEMPACITHCLQLDAGRVIHAGPIEGCR
;
A
#
# COMPACT_ATOMS: atom_id res chain seq x y z
N MET A 1 0.90 11.88 -41.25
CA MET A 1 -0.56 11.68 -41.04
C MET A 1 -0.77 11.61 -39.54
N ASP A 2 -1.62 12.47 -39.01
CA ASP A 2 -1.97 12.38 -37.58
C ASP A 2 -2.65 11.03 -37.30
N ALA A 3 -2.20 10.33 -36.26
CA ALA A 3 -2.78 9.06 -35.83
C ALA A 3 -4.28 9.24 -35.50
N ALA A 4 -5.11 8.24 -35.83
CA ALA A 4 -6.55 8.30 -35.57
C ALA A 4 -6.83 8.43 -34.05
N PRO A 5 -7.89 9.16 -33.65
CA PRO A 5 -8.27 9.24 -32.26
C PRO A 5 -8.77 7.87 -31.78
N PHE A 6 -8.29 7.45 -30.58
CA PHE A 6 -8.74 6.24 -29.91
C PHE A 6 -9.84 6.55 -28.90
N LEU A 7 -9.63 7.60 -28.08
CA LEU A 7 -10.55 8.04 -27.05
C LEU A 7 -10.45 9.56 -26.86
N THR A 8 -11.60 10.24 -26.74
CA THR A 8 -11.65 11.70 -26.57
C THR A 8 -12.56 12.06 -25.41
N LEU A 9 -12.09 12.92 -24.51
CA LEU A 9 -12.85 13.59 -23.46
C LEU A 9 -13.08 15.04 -23.91
N GLU A 10 -14.34 15.49 -23.94
CA GLU A 10 -14.73 16.85 -24.31
C GLU A 10 -15.50 17.49 -23.15
N ASP A 11 -14.94 18.53 -22.54
CA ASP A 11 -15.50 19.32 -21.43
C ASP A 11 -15.99 18.44 -20.25
N VAL A 12 -15.29 17.35 -19.99
CA VAL A 12 -15.70 16.36 -19.00
C VAL A 12 -15.56 16.91 -17.59
N THR A 13 -16.66 16.81 -16.85
CA THR A 13 -16.71 17.11 -15.43
C THR A 13 -17.43 16.00 -14.69
N VAL A 14 -16.88 15.58 -13.55
CA VAL A 14 -17.42 14.50 -12.70
C VAL A 14 -17.73 15.02 -11.32
N ARG A 15 -18.81 14.52 -10.74
CA ARG A 15 -19.14 14.70 -9.34
C ARG A 15 -18.96 13.40 -8.61
N LEU A 16 -17.98 13.37 -7.69
CA LEU A 16 -17.76 12.22 -6.82
C LEU A 16 -18.17 12.61 -5.39
N ARG A 17 -19.30 12.09 -4.92
CA ARG A 17 -19.97 12.53 -3.68
C ARG A 17 -20.23 14.05 -3.73
N ASP A 18 -19.59 14.85 -2.85
CA ASP A 18 -19.78 16.29 -2.77
C ASP A 18 -18.65 17.11 -3.43
N ARG A 19 -17.75 16.47 -4.17
CA ARG A 19 -16.64 17.14 -4.86
C ARG A 19 -16.80 17.08 -6.37
N TRP A 20 -16.57 18.24 -7.00
CA TRP A 20 -16.39 18.34 -8.44
C TRP A 20 -14.93 18.02 -8.79
N LEU A 21 -14.73 17.13 -9.73
CA LEU A 21 -13.42 16.71 -10.20
C LEU A 21 -13.35 16.77 -11.72
N LEU A 22 -12.15 17.00 -12.24
CA LEU A 22 -11.87 17.03 -13.68
C LEU A 22 -12.74 18.05 -14.41
N ALA A 23 -12.91 19.25 -13.78
CA ALA A 23 -13.75 20.29 -14.34
C ALA A 23 -13.26 20.72 -15.74
N ASP A 24 -14.18 20.66 -16.71
CA ASP A 24 -13.99 21.03 -18.11
C ASP A 24 -12.74 20.38 -18.75
N THR A 25 -12.49 19.10 -18.41
CA THR A 25 -11.34 18.36 -18.92
C THR A 25 -11.49 18.06 -20.40
N GLN A 26 -10.47 18.46 -21.17
CA GLN A 26 -10.29 18.08 -22.57
C GLN A 26 -9.04 17.22 -22.67
N TRP A 27 -9.18 16.02 -23.21
CA TRP A 27 -8.06 15.11 -23.43
C TRP A 27 -8.36 14.17 -24.59
N GLN A 28 -7.38 14.00 -25.47
CA GLN A 28 -7.48 13.07 -26.58
C GLN A 28 -6.31 12.09 -26.52
N ILE A 29 -6.61 10.81 -26.60
CA ILE A 29 -5.64 9.72 -26.76
C ILE A 29 -5.76 9.26 -28.22
N ARG A 30 -4.66 9.27 -28.96
CA ARG A 30 -4.60 8.76 -30.32
C ARG A 30 -4.03 7.34 -30.36
N CYS A 31 -4.32 6.60 -31.43
CA CYS A 31 -3.76 5.25 -31.61
C CYS A 31 -2.23 5.30 -31.60
N GLY A 32 -1.61 4.41 -30.80
CA GLY A 32 -0.15 4.34 -30.65
C GLY A 32 0.46 5.29 -29.63
N GLU A 33 -0.30 6.24 -29.07
CA GLU A 33 0.20 7.11 -28.00
C GLU A 33 0.21 6.39 -26.65
N ASN A 34 1.32 6.47 -25.93
CA ASN A 34 1.47 5.98 -24.58
C ASN A 34 1.58 7.15 -23.61
N TRP A 35 0.67 7.21 -22.66
CA TRP A 35 0.50 8.34 -21.78
C TRP A 35 0.89 8.05 -20.34
N VAL A 36 1.57 8.99 -19.70
CA VAL A 36 1.72 9.02 -18.24
C VAL A 36 0.75 10.06 -17.68
N VAL A 37 -0.05 9.66 -16.70
CA VAL A 37 -0.89 10.58 -15.91
C VAL A 37 -0.20 10.79 -14.57
N TRP A 38 0.27 12.01 -14.33
CA TRP A 38 1.06 12.37 -13.16
C TRP A 38 0.40 13.46 -12.32
N GLY A 39 0.53 13.36 -10.99
CA GLY A 39 0.03 14.34 -10.04
C GLY A 39 -0.05 13.81 -8.62
N PRO A 40 -0.31 14.68 -7.61
CA PRO A 40 -0.40 14.28 -6.21
C PRO A 40 -1.59 13.34 -5.94
N ASN A 41 -1.58 12.70 -4.76
CA ASN A 41 -2.70 11.87 -4.34
C ASN A 41 -3.97 12.73 -4.13
N GLY A 42 -5.13 12.16 -4.51
CA GLY A 42 -6.40 12.89 -4.46
C GLY A 42 -6.63 13.90 -5.59
N ALA A 43 -5.69 14.05 -6.54
CA ALA A 43 -5.85 14.94 -7.71
C ALA A 43 -6.91 14.48 -8.74
N GLY A 44 -7.44 13.26 -8.61
CA GLY A 44 -8.45 12.73 -9.55
C GLY A 44 -7.93 11.74 -10.59
N LYS A 45 -6.66 11.31 -10.51
CA LYS A 45 -6.03 10.37 -11.46
C LYS A 45 -6.77 9.05 -11.62
N THR A 46 -7.08 8.36 -10.51
CA THR A 46 -7.86 7.12 -10.51
C THR A 46 -9.28 7.33 -11.06
N THR A 47 -9.89 8.50 -10.73
CA THR A 47 -11.21 8.87 -11.28
C THR A 47 -11.13 9.02 -12.79
N LEU A 48 -10.08 9.65 -13.31
CA LEU A 48 -9.82 9.76 -14.75
C LEU A 48 -9.70 8.38 -15.40
N ALA A 49 -8.91 7.46 -14.82
CA ALA A 49 -8.81 6.08 -15.29
C ALA A 49 -10.18 5.38 -15.39
N ARG A 50 -11.03 5.57 -14.38
CA ARG A 50 -12.39 4.98 -14.33
C ARG A 50 -13.37 5.61 -15.31
N ILE A 51 -13.16 6.86 -15.72
CA ILE A 51 -13.90 7.47 -16.82
C ILE A 51 -13.51 6.80 -18.14
N LEU A 52 -12.22 6.54 -18.37
CA LEU A 52 -11.75 5.87 -19.58
C LEU A 52 -12.35 4.46 -19.74
N THR A 53 -12.53 3.73 -18.62
CA THR A 53 -13.16 2.40 -18.62
C THR A 53 -14.69 2.43 -18.64
N GLY A 54 -15.29 3.60 -18.44
CA GLY A 54 -16.76 3.74 -18.35
C GLY A 54 -17.35 3.36 -17.00
N GLU A 55 -16.52 3.14 -15.97
CA GLU A 55 -16.98 2.80 -14.61
C GLU A 55 -17.57 3.99 -13.85
N VAL A 56 -17.21 5.21 -14.26
CA VAL A 56 -17.70 6.46 -13.67
C VAL A 56 -18.42 7.26 -14.74
N ALA A 57 -19.68 7.61 -14.45
CA ALA A 57 -20.47 8.46 -15.32
C ALA A 57 -20.02 9.92 -15.21
N VAL A 58 -20.00 10.62 -16.35
CA VAL A 58 -19.74 12.07 -16.41
C VAL A 58 -21.03 12.83 -16.15
N VAL A 59 -20.92 13.98 -15.47
CA VAL A 59 -22.07 14.87 -15.18
C VAL A 59 -22.22 15.94 -16.28
N LYS A 60 -21.08 16.38 -16.84
CA LYS A 60 -21.01 17.35 -17.93
C LYS A 60 -19.98 16.88 -18.94
N GLY A 61 -20.18 17.18 -20.21
CA GLY A 61 -19.28 16.81 -21.30
C GLY A 61 -19.53 15.42 -21.87
N TRP A 62 -18.62 14.99 -22.71
CA TRP A 62 -18.76 13.74 -23.47
C TRP A 62 -17.46 12.93 -23.44
N VAL A 63 -17.64 11.59 -23.42
CA VAL A 63 -16.55 10.64 -23.60
C VAL A 63 -16.81 9.87 -24.89
N ARG A 64 -16.04 10.17 -25.92
CA ARG A 64 -16.17 9.49 -27.22
C ARG A 64 -15.16 8.35 -27.27
N ARG A 65 -15.66 7.13 -27.44
CA ARG A 65 -14.87 5.90 -27.59
C ARG A 65 -14.87 5.52 -29.07
N HIS A 66 -13.87 6.00 -29.81
CA HIS A 66 -13.79 5.81 -31.25
C HIS A 66 -13.66 4.33 -31.65
N TYR A 67 -13.04 3.50 -30.80
CA TYR A 67 -12.93 2.06 -30.99
C TYR A 67 -14.29 1.31 -30.98
N GLU A 68 -15.35 1.91 -30.44
CA GLU A 68 -16.70 1.34 -30.48
C GLU A 68 -17.34 1.52 -31.87
N GLN A 69 -16.90 2.54 -32.59
CA GLN A 69 -17.42 2.86 -33.94
C GLN A 69 -16.62 2.18 -35.06
N ASP A 70 -15.36 1.83 -34.78
CA ASP A 70 -14.51 1.10 -35.72
C ASP A 70 -13.94 -0.17 -35.06
N PRO A 71 -14.62 -1.32 -35.26
CA PRO A 71 -14.17 -2.60 -34.72
C PRO A 71 -12.76 -3.02 -35.17
N ALA A 72 -12.26 -2.47 -36.28
CA ALA A 72 -10.92 -2.76 -36.76
C ALA A 72 -9.82 -2.19 -35.83
N VAL A 73 -10.12 -1.13 -35.10
CA VAL A 73 -9.20 -0.50 -34.17
C VAL A 73 -8.78 -1.47 -33.04
N CYS A 74 -9.68 -2.34 -32.61
CA CYS A 74 -9.41 -3.32 -31.57
C CYS A 74 -9.31 -4.77 -32.06
N ALA A 75 -9.62 -5.04 -33.34
CA ALA A 75 -9.47 -6.36 -33.97
C ALA A 75 -9.97 -7.54 -33.10
N GLY A 76 -11.13 -7.40 -32.43
CA GLY A 76 -11.71 -8.40 -31.54
C GLY A 76 -11.06 -8.49 -30.15
N ARG A 77 -10.12 -7.61 -29.82
CA ARG A 77 -9.52 -7.51 -28.49
C ARG A 77 -10.45 -6.74 -27.52
N ARG A 78 -10.19 -6.88 -26.22
CA ARG A 78 -10.80 -5.98 -25.22
C ARG A 78 -10.35 -4.54 -25.47
N ALA A 79 -11.28 -3.61 -25.52
CA ALA A 79 -10.91 -2.23 -25.81
C ALA A 79 -10.02 -1.63 -24.72
N VAL A 80 -10.44 -1.70 -23.45
CA VAL A 80 -9.72 -1.09 -22.33
C VAL A 80 -9.66 -2.06 -21.14
N ALA A 81 -8.50 -2.19 -20.52
CA ALA A 81 -8.33 -2.86 -19.24
C ALA A 81 -7.69 -1.91 -18.22
N LEU A 82 -8.21 -1.93 -17.00
CA LEU A 82 -7.67 -1.18 -15.85
C LEU A 82 -7.08 -2.16 -14.84
N VAL A 83 -5.89 -1.87 -14.35
CA VAL A 83 -5.27 -2.52 -13.19
C VAL A 83 -5.09 -1.46 -12.11
N SER A 84 -5.76 -1.61 -10.97
CA SER A 84 -5.75 -0.63 -9.89
C SER A 84 -5.72 -1.27 -8.50
N SER A 85 -5.34 -0.48 -7.49
CA SER A 85 -5.38 -0.90 -6.08
C SER A 85 -6.81 -1.20 -5.60
N GLU A 86 -7.84 -0.58 -6.18
CA GLU A 86 -9.23 -0.87 -5.84
C GLU A 86 -9.63 -2.30 -6.22
N GLN A 87 -9.07 -2.83 -7.32
CA GLN A 87 -9.31 -4.24 -7.70
C GLN A 87 -8.71 -5.20 -6.67
N TYR A 88 -7.52 -4.91 -6.15
CA TYR A 88 -6.94 -5.64 -5.01
C TYR A 88 -7.90 -5.69 -3.84
N HIS A 89 -8.39 -4.53 -3.38
CA HIS A 89 -9.31 -4.45 -2.25
C HIS A 89 -10.64 -5.15 -2.50
N ARG A 90 -11.11 -5.15 -3.75
CA ARG A 90 -12.34 -5.85 -4.15
C ARG A 90 -12.17 -7.37 -4.05
N ILE A 91 -11.11 -7.92 -4.62
CA ILE A 91 -10.80 -9.36 -4.58
C ILE A 91 -10.61 -9.82 -3.14
N TYR A 92 -9.79 -9.10 -2.36
CA TYR A 92 -9.53 -9.43 -0.96
C TYR A 92 -10.79 -9.42 -0.10
N ARG A 93 -11.66 -8.42 -0.30
CA ARG A 93 -12.95 -8.32 0.41
C ARG A 93 -13.92 -9.43 0.02
N GLN A 94 -13.98 -9.75 -1.26
CA GLN A 94 -14.82 -10.85 -1.76
C GLN A 94 -14.37 -12.18 -1.14
N GLU A 95 -13.08 -12.40 -1.03
CA GLU A 95 -12.53 -13.60 -0.40
C GLU A 95 -12.82 -13.67 1.10
N GLN A 96 -12.73 -12.54 1.81
CA GLN A 96 -13.12 -12.49 3.23
C GLN A 96 -14.60 -12.85 3.44
N LEU A 97 -15.50 -12.36 2.59
CA LEU A 97 -16.91 -12.75 2.65
C LEU A 97 -17.08 -14.24 2.38
N PHE A 98 -16.36 -14.80 1.42
CA PHE A 98 -16.40 -16.27 1.17
C PHE A 98 -15.86 -17.08 2.35
N ASP A 99 -14.84 -16.60 3.03
CA ASP A 99 -14.32 -17.26 4.23
C ASP A 99 -15.34 -17.26 5.38
N GLU A 100 -16.02 -16.15 5.63
CA GLU A 100 -17.11 -16.09 6.60
C GLU A 100 -18.18 -17.12 6.24
N PHE A 101 -18.60 -17.25 4.98
CA PHE A 101 -19.55 -18.26 4.53
C PHE A 101 -19.02 -19.71 4.66
N ARG A 102 -17.73 -19.96 4.40
CA ARG A 102 -17.08 -21.27 4.55
C ARG A 102 -17.04 -21.70 6.01
N HIS A 103 -16.73 -20.78 6.92
CA HIS A 103 -16.81 -21.05 8.36
C HIS A 103 -18.22 -21.48 8.80
N PHE A 104 -19.27 -20.83 8.28
CA PHE A 104 -20.65 -21.26 8.55
C PHE A 104 -21.04 -22.59 7.91
N SER A 105 -20.44 -22.95 6.77
CA SER A 105 -20.81 -24.17 6.01
C SER A 105 -19.91 -25.37 6.31
N GLY A 106 -18.89 -25.24 7.18
CA GLY A 106 -17.95 -26.32 7.53
C GLY A 106 -17.00 -26.75 6.40
N ARG A 107 -16.89 -25.96 5.32
CA ARG A 107 -16.00 -26.22 4.17
C ARG A 107 -14.70 -25.43 4.26
N LEU A 108 -13.91 -25.69 5.28
CA LEU A 108 -12.70 -24.93 5.60
C LEU A 108 -11.55 -25.10 4.59
N ASP A 109 -11.58 -26.12 3.74
CA ASP A 109 -10.44 -26.51 2.88
C ASP A 109 -10.45 -25.85 1.48
N GLN A 110 -11.42 -25.01 1.15
CA GLN A 110 -11.56 -24.41 -0.18
C GLN A 110 -11.16 -22.91 -0.19
N THR A 111 -9.87 -22.64 -0.06
CA THR A 111 -9.36 -21.27 -0.27
C THR A 111 -9.19 -21.00 -1.78
N THR A 112 -9.55 -19.80 -2.24
CA THR A 112 -9.34 -19.38 -3.63
C THR A 112 -7.84 -19.22 -3.90
N ALA A 113 -7.30 -19.99 -4.84
CA ALA A 113 -5.90 -19.84 -5.25
C ALA A 113 -5.73 -18.65 -6.22
N ALA A 114 -4.54 -18.06 -6.24
CA ALA A 114 -4.20 -17.03 -7.22
C ALA A 114 -4.38 -17.50 -8.67
N ALA A 115 -4.14 -18.79 -8.93
CA ALA A 115 -4.38 -19.42 -10.21
C ALA A 115 -5.86 -19.36 -10.66
N ASP A 116 -6.81 -19.42 -9.72
CA ASP A 116 -8.24 -19.39 -10.05
C ASP A 116 -8.67 -17.99 -10.48
N VAL A 117 -8.06 -16.93 -9.91
CA VAL A 117 -8.30 -15.55 -10.34
C VAL A 117 -7.83 -15.35 -11.77
N LEU A 118 -6.61 -15.78 -12.08
CA LEU A 118 -6.06 -15.69 -13.44
C LEU A 118 -6.88 -16.50 -14.43
N ARG A 119 -7.27 -17.74 -14.06
CA ARG A 119 -8.12 -18.60 -14.87
C ARG A 119 -9.46 -17.94 -15.16
N GLY A 120 -10.15 -17.43 -14.16
CA GLY A 120 -11.43 -16.74 -14.34
C GLY A 120 -11.36 -15.52 -15.24
N VAL A 121 -10.20 -14.83 -15.29
CA VAL A 121 -9.98 -13.75 -16.28
C VAL A 121 -9.78 -14.33 -17.66
N THR A 122 -8.88 -15.31 -17.84
CA THR A 122 -8.57 -15.87 -19.18
C THR A 122 -9.76 -16.59 -19.81
N GLU A 123 -10.54 -17.32 -19.02
CA GLU A 123 -11.76 -18.02 -19.51
C GLU A 123 -12.83 -17.07 -20.04
N ARG A 124 -12.97 -15.87 -19.47
CA ARG A 124 -13.88 -14.83 -19.99
C ARG A 124 -13.52 -14.41 -21.42
N TYR A 125 -12.28 -14.66 -21.84
CA TYR A 125 -11.78 -14.37 -23.20
C TYR A 125 -11.55 -15.63 -24.02
N GLY A 126 -12.10 -16.78 -23.58
CA GLY A 126 -11.99 -18.06 -24.29
C GLY A 126 -10.58 -18.63 -24.34
N LYS A 127 -9.71 -18.23 -23.40
CA LYS A 127 -8.31 -18.68 -23.32
C LYS A 127 -8.04 -19.47 -22.04
N THR A 128 -7.05 -20.35 -22.07
CA THR A 128 -6.44 -20.89 -20.85
C THR A 128 -5.28 -20.00 -20.39
N PRO A 129 -4.90 -20.00 -19.10
CA PRO A 129 -3.74 -19.23 -18.64
C PRO A 129 -2.45 -19.51 -19.40
N SER A 130 -2.21 -20.77 -19.77
CA SER A 130 -1.04 -21.16 -20.57
C SER A 130 -1.11 -20.61 -22.00
N ALA A 131 -2.28 -20.59 -22.62
CA ALA A 131 -2.47 -20.02 -23.97
C ALA A 131 -2.33 -18.49 -23.97
N ALA A 132 -2.82 -17.81 -22.92
CA ALA A 132 -2.72 -16.36 -22.78
C ALA A 132 -1.26 -15.84 -22.71
N PHE A 133 -0.34 -16.69 -22.24
CA PHE A 133 1.08 -16.32 -22.09
C PHE A 133 2.02 -17.11 -23.01
N HIS A 134 1.47 -17.91 -23.92
CA HIS A 134 2.28 -18.73 -24.82
C HIS A 134 3.28 -17.87 -25.62
N GLY A 135 4.55 -18.24 -25.59
CA GLY A 135 5.62 -17.52 -26.27
C GLY A 135 5.99 -16.16 -25.67
N THR A 136 5.52 -15.86 -24.43
CA THR A 136 5.88 -14.62 -23.72
C THR A 136 6.72 -14.92 -22.48
N GLN A 137 7.53 -13.95 -22.05
CA GLN A 137 8.29 -14.00 -20.80
C GLN A 137 7.54 -13.44 -19.59
N ILE A 138 6.21 -13.21 -19.73
CA ILE A 138 5.40 -12.62 -18.66
C ILE A 138 5.41 -13.48 -17.40
N PRO A 139 5.21 -14.81 -17.45
CA PRO A 139 5.23 -15.64 -16.27
C PRO A 139 6.54 -15.57 -15.47
N GLU A 140 7.67 -15.57 -16.18
CA GLU A 140 9.01 -15.51 -15.60
C GLU A 140 9.32 -14.12 -15.03
N ILE A 141 9.00 -13.06 -15.78
CA ILE A 141 9.25 -11.67 -15.37
C ILE A 141 8.43 -11.30 -14.12
N LEU A 142 7.19 -11.77 -14.02
CA LEU A 142 6.30 -11.53 -12.88
C LEU A 142 6.42 -12.59 -11.79
N ASP A 143 7.26 -13.62 -11.98
CA ASP A 143 7.44 -14.73 -11.02
C ASP A 143 6.10 -15.41 -10.67
N LEU A 144 5.27 -15.66 -11.70
CA LEU A 144 3.92 -16.20 -11.52
C LEU A 144 3.92 -17.61 -10.94
N ALA A 145 4.92 -18.44 -11.21
CA ALA A 145 4.99 -19.80 -10.71
C ALA A 145 4.95 -19.87 -9.17
N ALA A 146 5.66 -18.95 -8.51
CA ALA A 146 5.68 -18.83 -7.05
C ALA A 146 4.36 -18.26 -6.48
N ILE A 147 3.63 -17.48 -7.27
CA ILE A 147 2.41 -16.77 -6.86
C ILE A 147 1.15 -17.64 -7.03
N LEU A 148 1.04 -18.31 -8.17
CA LEU A 148 -0.20 -18.99 -8.58
C LEU A 148 -0.59 -20.16 -7.68
N SER A 149 0.37 -20.79 -6.99
CA SER A 149 0.12 -21.88 -6.03
C SER A 149 -0.38 -21.39 -4.67
N LYS A 150 -0.30 -20.08 -4.38
CA LYS A 150 -0.66 -19.51 -3.09
C LYS A 150 -2.16 -19.18 -3.02
N PRO A 151 -2.79 -19.31 -1.83
CA PRO A 151 -4.08 -18.70 -1.56
C PRO A 151 -4.00 -17.18 -1.68
N ILE A 152 -5.06 -16.53 -2.16
CA ILE A 152 -5.09 -15.06 -2.32
C ILE A 152 -4.75 -14.33 -1.03
N GLN A 153 -5.22 -14.85 0.11
CA GLN A 153 -5.00 -14.26 1.43
C GLN A 153 -3.54 -14.34 1.89
N ALA A 154 -2.76 -15.26 1.33
CA ALA A 154 -1.33 -15.43 1.64
C ALA A 154 -0.41 -14.62 0.71
N LEU A 155 -0.97 -13.89 -0.25
CA LEU A 155 -0.20 -13.04 -1.14
C LEU A 155 0.19 -11.72 -0.45
N SER A 156 1.45 -11.35 -0.54
CA SER A 156 1.89 -9.99 -0.20
C SER A 156 1.29 -8.96 -1.17
N SER A 157 1.28 -7.69 -0.78
CA SER A 157 0.78 -6.60 -1.64
C SER A 157 1.49 -6.55 -3.00
N GLY A 158 2.79 -6.81 -3.03
CA GLY A 158 3.58 -6.90 -4.26
C GLY A 158 3.23 -8.10 -5.14
N GLU A 159 3.03 -9.28 -4.56
CA GLU A 159 2.62 -10.48 -5.29
C GLU A 159 1.21 -10.34 -5.88
N MET A 160 0.27 -9.78 -5.11
CA MET A 160 -1.06 -9.48 -5.61
C MET A 160 -1.00 -8.47 -6.76
N ARG A 161 -0.12 -7.47 -6.69
CA ARG A 161 0.09 -6.51 -7.77
C ARG A 161 0.57 -7.19 -9.05
N LYS A 162 1.55 -8.08 -8.94
CA LYS A 162 2.05 -8.89 -10.06
C LYS A 162 0.93 -9.73 -10.68
N LEU A 163 0.10 -10.38 -9.85
CA LEU A 163 -1.07 -11.15 -10.31
C LEU A 163 -2.06 -10.27 -11.09
N LEU A 164 -2.42 -9.10 -10.58
CA LEU A 164 -3.35 -8.18 -11.22
C LEU A 164 -2.81 -7.66 -12.56
N ILE A 165 -1.51 -7.37 -12.65
CA ILE A 165 -0.85 -6.98 -13.89
C ILE A 165 -0.91 -8.13 -14.90
N ALA A 166 -0.63 -9.37 -14.45
CA ALA A 166 -0.76 -10.55 -15.30
C ALA A 166 -2.19 -10.72 -15.83
N CYS A 167 -3.21 -10.53 -14.98
CA CYS A 167 -4.62 -10.56 -15.39
C CYS A 167 -4.94 -9.47 -16.44
N GLY A 168 -4.43 -8.26 -16.24
CA GLY A 168 -4.60 -7.16 -17.20
C GLY A 168 -3.97 -7.45 -18.56
N LEU A 169 -2.78 -8.01 -18.56
CA LEU A 169 -2.04 -8.39 -19.78
C LEU A 169 -2.66 -9.61 -20.48
N ALA A 170 -3.15 -10.59 -19.71
CA ALA A 170 -3.82 -11.79 -20.26
C ALA A 170 -5.10 -11.47 -21.04
N ALA A 171 -5.72 -10.34 -20.73
CA ALA A 171 -6.88 -9.83 -21.45
C ALA A 171 -6.53 -9.28 -22.85
N GLU A 172 -5.24 -9.09 -23.18
CA GLU A 172 -4.74 -8.51 -24.43
C GLU A 172 -5.51 -7.23 -24.84
N PRO A 173 -5.62 -6.22 -23.99
CA PRO A 173 -6.38 -5.03 -24.29
C PRO A 173 -5.71 -4.18 -25.35
N CYS A 174 -6.52 -3.37 -26.10
CA CYS A 174 -5.97 -2.33 -26.96
C CYS A 174 -5.33 -1.21 -26.15
N LEU A 175 -5.98 -0.82 -25.05
CA LEU A 175 -5.45 0.15 -24.09
C LEU A 175 -5.38 -0.49 -22.70
N LEU A 176 -4.18 -0.59 -22.15
CA LEU A 176 -3.94 -1.02 -20.77
C LEU A 176 -3.71 0.19 -19.87
N ILE A 177 -4.53 0.35 -18.85
CA ILE A 177 -4.39 1.40 -17.84
C ILE A 177 -3.81 0.77 -16.57
N LEU A 178 -2.67 1.28 -16.11
CA LEU A 178 -1.98 0.83 -14.90
C LEU A 178 -2.00 1.95 -13.86
N ASP A 179 -2.77 1.77 -12.78
CA ASP A 179 -2.88 2.77 -11.71
C ASP A 179 -1.91 2.40 -10.57
N GLU A 180 -0.86 3.20 -10.43
CA GLU A 180 0.23 3.06 -9.45
C GLU A 180 0.84 1.64 -9.42
N PRO A 181 1.29 1.08 -10.56
CA PRO A 181 1.71 -0.32 -10.64
C PRO A 181 2.99 -0.63 -9.88
N PHE A 182 3.79 0.39 -9.51
CA PHE A 182 5.08 0.23 -8.82
C PHE A 182 4.95 0.17 -7.30
N ASN A 183 3.78 0.47 -6.74
CA ASN A 183 3.58 0.43 -5.29
C ASN A 183 3.72 -0.99 -4.75
N GLY A 184 4.49 -1.15 -3.66
CA GLY A 184 4.75 -2.45 -3.03
C GLY A 184 5.72 -3.36 -3.81
N LEU A 185 6.32 -2.87 -4.89
CA LEU A 185 7.37 -3.60 -5.62
C LEU A 185 8.76 -3.18 -5.17
N ASP A 186 9.62 -4.15 -4.91
CA ASP A 186 11.05 -3.94 -4.68
C ASP A 186 11.79 -3.48 -5.96
N LYS A 187 13.02 -3.02 -5.81
CA LYS A 187 13.82 -2.51 -6.94
C LYS A 187 13.96 -3.51 -8.10
N PRO A 188 14.28 -4.81 -7.87
CA PRO A 188 14.34 -5.79 -8.94
C PRO A 188 13.00 -6.00 -9.66
N SER A 189 11.91 -6.18 -8.91
CA SER A 189 10.56 -6.36 -9.47
C SER A 189 10.11 -5.15 -10.27
N ARG A 190 10.42 -3.93 -9.81
CA ARG A 190 10.15 -2.70 -10.54
C ARG A 190 10.92 -2.65 -11.86
N ALA A 191 12.22 -2.97 -11.87
CA ALA A 191 13.04 -2.99 -13.09
C ALA A 191 12.52 -4.03 -14.09
N ASN A 192 12.10 -5.20 -13.61
CA ASN A 192 11.48 -6.24 -14.42
C ASN A 192 10.17 -5.78 -15.03
N LEU A 193 9.31 -5.13 -14.24
CA LEU A 193 8.04 -4.58 -14.74
C LEU A 193 8.27 -3.52 -15.81
N LEU A 194 9.21 -2.59 -15.61
CA LEU A 194 9.53 -1.57 -16.61
C LEU A 194 9.96 -2.19 -17.94
N ARG A 195 10.83 -3.20 -17.92
CA ARG A 195 11.23 -3.94 -19.15
C ARG A 195 10.03 -4.62 -19.82
N LEU A 196 9.14 -5.21 -19.03
CA LEU A 196 7.92 -5.83 -19.56
C LEU A 196 7.02 -4.80 -20.25
N LEU A 197 6.78 -3.64 -19.63
CA LEU A 197 5.95 -2.58 -20.20
C LEU A 197 6.54 -2.05 -21.50
N GLU A 198 7.85 -1.84 -21.57
CA GLU A 198 8.55 -1.42 -22.78
C GLU A 198 8.38 -2.44 -23.91
N GLN A 199 8.60 -3.74 -23.63
CA GLN A 199 8.37 -4.82 -24.61
C GLN A 199 6.94 -4.86 -25.11
N ARG A 200 5.95 -4.66 -24.23
CA ARG A 200 4.53 -4.67 -24.58
C ARG A 200 4.13 -3.47 -25.42
N ILE A 201 4.71 -2.29 -25.18
CA ILE A 201 4.53 -1.10 -26.01
C ILE A 201 5.10 -1.35 -27.42
N VAL A 202 6.31 -1.90 -27.52
CA VAL A 202 6.94 -2.25 -28.81
C VAL A 202 6.10 -3.29 -29.56
N SER A 203 5.44 -4.22 -28.87
CA SER A 203 4.52 -5.21 -29.49
C SER A 203 3.13 -4.65 -29.81
N GLY A 204 2.90 -3.35 -29.66
CA GLY A 204 1.67 -2.66 -30.08
C GLY A 204 0.56 -2.56 -29.03
N THR A 205 0.86 -2.83 -27.75
CA THR A 205 -0.08 -2.55 -26.64
C THR A 205 0.01 -1.08 -26.28
N GLN A 206 -1.08 -0.33 -26.42
CA GLN A 206 -1.17 1.05 -25.98
C GLN A 206 -1.38 1.14 -24.47
N MET A 207 -0.74 2.11 -23.80
CA MET A 207 -0.77 2.19 -22.33
C MET A 207 -1.04 3.59 -21.81
N VAL A 208 -1.76 3.63 -20.67
CA VAL A 208 -1.84 4.78 -19.76
C VAL A 208 -1.29 4.36 -18.41
N LEU A 209 -0.22 5.00 -17.98
CA LEU A 209 0.45 4.77 -16.71
C LEU A 209 0.13 5.90 -15.75
N ILE A 210 -0.44 5.60 -14.59
CA ILE A 210 -0.74 6.58 -13.54
C ILE A 210 0.31 6.45 -12.46
N VAL A 211 0.98 7.57 -12.13
CA VAL A 211 2.00 7.66 -11.09
C VAL A 211 1.83 8.93 -10.26
N HIS A 212 2.36 8.93 -9.06
CA HIS A 212 2.38 10.11 -8.19
C HIS A 212 3.80 10.68 -7.99
N ARG A 213 4.84 9.93 -8.32
CA ARG A 213 6.25 10.33 -8.20
C ARG A 213 6.85 10.57 -9.58
N ARG A 214 7.65 11.64 -9.70
CA ARG A 214 8.32 11.98 -10.95
C ARG A 214 9.34 10.92 -11.37
N GLU A 215 10.03 10.33 -10.40
CA GLU A 215 11.04 9.28 -10.60
C GLU A 215 10.44 7.96 -11.12
N GLU A 216 9.12 7.86 -11.11
CA GLU A 216 8.37 6.70 -11.62
C GLU A 216 7.98 6.84 -13.09
N ILE A 217 8.20 8.01 -13.70
CA ILE A 217 7.88 8.28 -15.10
C ILE A 217 8.93 7.60 -15.99
N PRO A 218 8.54 6.57 -16.79
CA PRO A 218 9.49 5.90 -17.67
C PRO A 218 9.74 6.74 -18.93
N VAL A 219 10.98 6.76 -19.40
CA VAL A 219 11.41 7.56 -20.55
C VAL A 219 10.84 7.10 -21.90
N PHE A 220 10.35 5.87 -21.98
CA PHE A 220 9.78 5.29 -23.20
C PHE A 220 8.29 5.60 -23.42
N PHE A 221 7.62 6.33 -22.50
CA PHE A 221 6.29 6.86 -22.73
C PHE A 221 6.36 8.13 -23.57
N SER A 222 5.40 8.28 -24.52
CA SER A 222 5.42 9.35 -25.51
C SER A 222 4.81 10.67 -25.01
N HIS A 223 3.83 10.60 -24.11
CA HIS A 223 3.03 11.75 -23.67
C HIS A 223 2.85 11.79 -22.16
N LEU A 224 2.62 12.99 -21.65
CA LEU A 224 2.35 13.26 -20.22
C LEU A 224 1.06 14.07 -20.08
N LEU A 225 0.25 13.71 -19.09
CA LEU A 225 -0.88 14.49 -18.58
C LEU A 225 -0.64 14.80 -17.13
N GLN A 226 -0.60 16.08 -16.75
CA GLN A 226 -0.47 16.48 -15.35
C GLN A 226 -1.83 16.87 -14.78
N VAL A 227 -2.18 16.24 -13.63
CA VAL A 227 -3.43 16.49 -12.90
C VAL A 227 -3.11 17.07 -11.54
N LYS A 228 -3.74 18.20 -11.18
CA LYS A 228 -3.60 18.85 -9.88
C LYS A 228 -4.94 19.43 -9.43
N ASP A 229 -5.26 19.28 -8.14
CA ASP A 229 -6.47 19.82 -7.51
C ASP A 229 -7.77 19.54 -8.30
N GLY A 230 -7.88 18.33 -8.87
CA GLY A 230 -9.03 17.90 -9.64
C GLY A 230 -9.14 18.52 -11.04
N ARG A 231 -8.05 19.02 -11.61
CA ARG A 231 -7.99 19.62 -12.95
C ARG A 231 -6.77 19.13 -13.72
N VAL A 232 -6.91 19.04 -15.04
CA VAL A 232 -5.77 18.89 -15.95
C VAL A 232 -5.08 20.25 -16.05
N VAL A 233 -3.80 20.32 -15.66
CA VAL A 233 -3.01 21.56 -15.68
C VAL A 233 -2.03 21.59 -16.84
N TRP A 234 -1.67 20.45 -17.40
CA TRP A 234 -0.80 20.34 -18.55
C TRP A 234 -1.02 19.01 -19.28
N GLN A 235 -0.86 19.01 -20.60
CA GLN A 235 -0.86 17.81 -21.44
C GLN A 235 -0.04 18.04 -22.71
N GLY A 236 0.68 17.01 -23.14
CA GLY A 236 1.48 17.09 -24.36
C GLY A 236 2.54 16.00 -24.48
N PRO A 237 3.40 16.10 -25.50
CA PRO A 237 4.53 15.20 -25.67
C PRO A 237 5.49 15.21 -24.49
N MET A 238 6.06 14.05 -24.12
CA MET A 238 7.01 13.93 -23.01
C MET A 238 8.24 14.84 -23.19
N ALA A 239 8.67 15.07 -24.44
CA ALA A 239 9.79 15.94 -24.74
C ALA A 239 9.59 17.38 -24.25
N ASP A 240 8.34 17.87 -24.26
CA ASP A 240 7.99 19.23 -23.84
C ASP A 240 7.77 19.32 -22.32
N ALA A 241 7.68 18.20 -21.63
CA ALA A 241 7.45 18.10 -20.19
C ALA A 241 8.69 18.42 -19.33
N ALA A 242 9.87 18.56 -19.93
CA ALA A 242 11.14 18.80 -19.22
C ALA A 242 11.14 20.06 -18.35
N VAL A 243 10.26 21.03 -18.63
CA VAL A 243 10.12 22.31 -17.91
C VAL A 243 9.20 22.23 -16.70
N LEU A 244 8.45 21.11 -16.54
CA LEU A 244 7.49 20.98 -15.45
C LEU A 244 8.21 20.73 -14.12
N ARG A 245 8.09 21.70 -13.21
CA ARG A 245 8.52 21.51 -11.81
C ARG A 245 7.54 20.60 -11.09
N SER A 246 8.04 19.78 -10.14
CA SER A 246 7.13 18.99 -9.30
C SER A 246 6.20 19.93 -8.53
N PRO A 247 4.90 19.55 -8.35
CA PRO A 247 3.95 20.39 -7.62
C PRO A 247 4.39 20.71 -6.19
N ASP A 248 5.29 19.91 -5.62
CA ASP A 248 5.78 20.03 -4.25
C ASP A 248 7.04 20.91 -4.12
N GLU A 249 7.79 21.15 -5.19
CA GLU A 249 8.96 22.06 -5.16
C GLU A 249 8.57 23.54 -4.96
N ALA A 250 7.34 23.91 -5.35
CA ALA A 250 6.83 25.26 -5.17
C ALA A 250 6.44 25.59 -3.71
N LYS A 251 6.27 24.59 -2.83
CA LYS A 251 5.92 24.76 -1.41
C LYS A 251 7.08 24.53 -0.44
N ALA A 252 8.27 24.20 -0.92
CA ALA A 252 9.44 23.97 -0.08
C ALA A 252 9.98 25.25 0.60
N GLY A 253 9.38 26.42 0.32
CA GLY A 253 9.77 27.71 0.88
C GLY A 253 9.05 28.13 2.17
N ASP A 254 7.96 27.44 2.56
CA ASP A 254 7.20 27.82 3.77
C ASP A 254 7.06 26.62 4.71
N GLY A 255 8.19 26.18 5.20
CA GLY A 255 8.28 25.17 6.26
C GLY A 255 7.89 25.79 7.59
N GLY A 256 6.61 25.74 7.93
CA GLY A 256 6.16 25.98 9.29
C GLY A 256 6.97 25.10 10.25
N ARG A 257 7.95 25.69 10.93
CA ARG A 257 8.67 25.06 12.04
C ARG A 257 7.63 24.67 13.09
N ILE A 258 7.52 23.39 13.38
CA ILE A 258 6.85 22.91 14.57
C ILE A 258 7.56 23.56 15.77
N PRO A 259 6.88 24.36 16.61
CA PRO A 259 7.52 24.96 17.76
C PRO A 259 8.00 23.87 18.72
N ASP A 260 9.28 23.88 19.04
CA ASP A 260 9.87 23.09 20.11
C ASP A 260 9.28 23.55 21.46
N ARG A 261 8.21 22.90 21.90
CA ARG A 261 7.62 23.09 23.24
C ARG A 261 7.89 21.86 24.10
N SER A 262 9.17 21.65 24.40
CA SER A 262 9.61 20.67 25.42
C SER A 262 9.37 21.13 26.89
N LYS A 263 8.34 21.99 27.13
CA LYS A 263 8.06 22.55 28.47
C LYS A 263 6.62 22.44 28.93
N ASP A 264 5.99 21.28 28.75
CA ASP A 264 4.78 20.97 29.55
C ASP A 264 4.88 19.56 30.12
N ARG A 265 5.66 19.50 31.23
CA ARG A 265 5.96 18.25 31.97
C ARG A 265 5.08 18.10 33.20
N SER A 266 3.78 18.31 33.13
CA SER A 266 2.98 18.14 34.35
C SER A 266 1.55 17.67 34.11
N ALA A 267 1.36 16.51 33.49
CA ALA A 267 0.15 15.70 33.64
C ALA A 267 0.30 14.30 33.05
N THR A 268 1.40 13.60 33.32
CA THR A 268 1.49 12.18 32.94
C THR A 268 1.65 11.36 34.21
N ARG A 269 0.56 10.70 34.63
CA ARG A 269 0.61 9.58 35.59
C ARG A 269 1.69 8.62 35.09
N SER A 270 2.42 8.01 36.05
CA SER A 270 3.53 7.07 35.88
C SER A 270 3.25 6.04 34.74
N LEU A 271 3.53 6.43 33.54
CA LEU A 271 3.59 5.53 32.40
C LEU A 271 4.91 4.75 32.54
N ASN A 272 4.84 3.44 32.44
CA ASN A 272 5.93 2.51 32.55
C ASN A 272 7.16 3.00 31.77
N ARG A 273 8.13 3.58 32.45
CA ARG A 273 9.46 3.82 31.93
C ARG A 273 10.04 2.47 31.59
N VAL A 274 10.25 2.21 30.33
CA VAL A 274 10.93 1.00 29.86
C VAL A 274 12.39 1.14 30.30
N ASP A 275 12.89 0.22 31.15
CA ASP A 275 14.28 0.26 31.57
C ASP A 275 15.17 0.07 30.36
N ALA A 276 16.07 1.01 30.12
CA ALA A 276 17.00 0.99 28.99
C ALA A 276 17.79 -0.33 28.98
N GLY A 277 17.71 -1.07 27.88
CA GLY A 277 18.40 -2.35 27.67
C GLY A 277 17.58 -3.62 27.97
N GLU A 278 16.32 -3.51 28.46
CA GLU A 278 15.44 -4.68 28.58
C GLU A 278 15.11 -5.24 27.16
N PRO A 279 15.22 -6.56 26.92
CA PRO A 279 14.85 -7.15 25.66
C PRO A 279 13.34 -7.11 25.46
N LEU A 280 12.87 -6.37 24.43
CA LEU A 280 11.47 -6.32 24.02
C LEU A 280 11.12 -7.52 23.13
N ILE A 281 12.06 -7.90 22.27
CA ILE A 281 11.94 -9.07 21.39
C ILE A 281 13.25 -9.85 21.50
N ARG A 282 13.16 -11.15 21.68
CA ARG A 282 14.30 -12.06 21.57
C ARG A 282 13.87 -13.32 20.82
N MET A 283 14.55 -13.61 19.73
CA MET A 283 14.38 -14.83 18.93
C MET A 283 15.70 -15.57 18.87
N ARG A 284 15.66 -16.89 19.02
CA ARG A 284 16.80 -17.78 18.86
C ARG A 284 16.47 -18.89 17.89
N GLU A 285 17.29 -19.01 16.84
CA GLU A 285 17.16 -20.00 15.77
C GLU A 285 15.72 -20.16 15.25
N ALA A 286 14.94 -19.06 15.25
CA ALA A 286 13.52 -19.10 14.87
C ALA A 286 13.37 -19.52 13.41
N THR A 287 12.63 -20.63 13.21
CA THR A 287 12.45 -21.25 11.90
C THR A 287 10.97 -21.41 11.59
N VAL A 288 10.53 -20.96 10.40
CA VAL A 288 9.15 -21.07 9.94
C VAL A 288 9.10 -21.77 8.59
N ARG A 289 8.19 -22.73 8.45
CA ARG A 289 8.02 -23.53 7.23
C ARG A 289 6.56 -23.55 6.79
N PHE A 290 6.33 -23.43 5.47
CA PHE A 290 5.03 -23.62 4.85
C PHE A 290 5.14 -24.66 3.73
N GLY A 291 4.31 -25.69 3.78
CA GLY A 291 4.28 -26.72 2.72
C GLY A 291 5.65 -27.34 2.42
N GLY A 292 6.53 -27.49 3.44
CA GLY A 292 7.89 -27.98 3.26
C GLY A 292 8.94 -26.89 2.88
N HIS A 293 8.55 -25.71 2.46
CA HIS A 293 9.44 -24.60 2.15
C HIS A 293 9.81 -23.82 3.41
N VAL A 294 11.11 -23.56 3.62
CA VAL A 294 11.61 -22.73 4.71
C VAL A 294 11.42 -21.26 4.31
N VAL A 295 10.64 -20.51 5.09
CA VAL A 295 10.39 -19.07 4.88
C VAL A 295 11.24 -18.21 5.80
N LEU A 296 11.51 -18.69 7.04
CA LEU A 296 12.52 -18.14 7.94
C LEU A 296 13.43 -19.28 8.38
N ASP A 297 14.75 -19.09 8.29
CA ASP A 297 15.76 -20.10 8.57
C ASP A 297 16.69 -19.63 9.67
N ARG A 298 16.49 -20.15 10.89
CA ARG A 298 17.33 -19.93 12.10
C ARG A 298 17.61 -18.44 12.34
N VAL A 299 16.53 -17.67 12.51
CA VAL A 299 16.64 -16.24 12.79
C VAL A 299 17.02 -16.01 14.25
N ASP A 300 18.20 -15.41 14.44
CA ASP A 300 18.67 -14.88 15.73
C ASP A 300 18.51 -13.36 15.71
N TRP A 301 17.71 -12.82 16.64
CA TRP A 301 17.46 -11.40 16.71
C TRP A 301 17.04 -10.95 18.11
N THR A 302 17.59 -9.81 18.54
CA THR A 302 17.22 -9.20 19.82
C THR A 302 16.99 -7.71 19.62
N VAL A 303 15.82 -7.21 20.03
CA VAL A 303 15.46 -5.80 20.10
C VAL A 303 15.39 -5.39 21.56
N ARG A 304 16.08 -4.32 21.92
CA ARG A 304 16.11 -3.80 23.29
C ARG A 304 15.33 -2.50 23.42
N ALA A 305 14.89 -2.22 24.61
CA ALA A 305 14.29 -0.94 24.95
C ALA A 305 15.23 0.23 24.63
N GLY A 306 14.71 1.26 23.96
CA GLY A 306 15.48 2.41 23.47
C GLY A 306 16.06 2.24 22.05
N GLU A 307 15.98 1.05 21.47
CA GLU A 307 16.42 0.81 20.10
C GLU A 307 15.24 0.93 19.12
N ASN A 308 15.39 1.75 18.08
CA ASN A 308 14.45 1.83 16.96
C ASN A 308 15.03 1.06 15.77
N TRP A 309 14.32 0.05 15.31
CA TRP A 309 14.80 -0.88 14.30
C TRP A 309 14.12 -0.69 12.96
N ALA A 310 14.90 -0.79 11.88
CA ALA A 310 14.38 -1.04 10.54
C ALA A 310 14.49 -2.53 10.20
N VAL A 311 13.46 -3.11 9.58
CA VAL A 311 13.52 -4.44 8.96
C VAL A 311 13.54 -4.26 7.46
N LEU A 312 14.65 -4.60 6.84
CA LEU A 312 14.92 -4.41 5.42
C LEU A 312 15.03 -5.74 4.69
N GLY A 313 14.74 -5.75 3.41
CA GLY A 313 14.91 -6.91 2.53
C GLY A 313 13.96 -6.87 1.33
N PRO A 314 14.25 -7.65 0.28
CA PRO A 314 13.39 -7.76 -0.88
C PRO A 314 12.02 -8.35 -0.54
N ASN A 315 11.09 -8.31 -1.51
CA ASN A 315 9.82 -9.00 -1.36
C ASN A 315 10.08 -10.51 -1.31
N GLY A 316 9.34 -11.22 -0.44
CA GLY A 316 9.55 -12.65 -0.21
C GLY A 316 10.71 -12.99 0.75
N ALA A 317 11.45 -12.02 1.28
CA ALA A 317 12.53 -12.26 2.24
C ALA A 317 12.07 -12.76 3.62
N GLY A 318 10.76 -12.88 3.87
CA GLY A 318 10.22 -13.35 5.15
C GLY A 318 9.81 -12.26 6.14
N LYS A 319 9.85 -10.96 5.75
CA LYS A 319 9.52 -9.82 6.63
C LYS A 319 8.12 -9.94 7.26
N SER A 320 7.09 -10.19 6.46
CA SER A 320 5.71 -10.34 6.97
C SER A 320 5.57 -11.55 7.89
N THR A 321 6.25 -12.67 7.59
CA THR A 321 6.27 -13.86 8.46
C THR A 321 6.94 -13.56 9.80
N LEU A 322 8.04 -12.78 9.79
CA LEU A 322 8.70 -12.32 11.02
C LEU A 322 7.74 -11.48 11.88
N LEU A 323 6.99 -10.56 11.25
CA LEU A 323 5.99 -9.76 11.95
C LEU A 323 4.89 -10.62 12.56
N GLN A 324 4.37 -11.60 11.83
CA GLN A 324 3.34 -12.52 12.32
C GLN A 324 3.81 -13.33 13.52
N LEU A 325 5.11 -13.66 13.61
CA LEU A 325 5.67 -14.28 14.82
C LEU A 325 5.60 -13.33 16.03
N ILE A 326 5.84 -12.03 15.82
CA ILE A 326 5.79 -11.01 16.88
C ILE A 326 4.34 -10.73 17.29
N THR A 327 3.45 -10.47 16.32
CA THR A 327 2.04 -10.14 16.60
C THR A 327 1.23 -11.32 17.13
N GLY A 328 1.76 -12.55 17.01
CA GLY A 328 1.09 -13.76 17.46
C GLY A 328 0.11 -14.36 16.45
N ASP A 329 0.08 -13.82 15.24
CA ASP A 329 -0.82 -14.29 14.18
C ASP A 329 -0.27 -15.57 13.48
N GLN A 330 0.98 -16.00 13.79
CA GLN A 330 1.61 -17.22 13.29
C GLN A 330 1.73 -18.27 14.38
N LEU A 331 1.05 -19.40 14.22
CA LEU A 331 1.02 -20.51 15.21
C LEU A 331 2.40 -21.13 15.45
N GLN A 332 3.29 -21.15 14.46
CA GLN A 332 4.64 -21.69 14.64
C GLN A 332 5.49 -20.83 15.60
N ALA A 333 5.02 -19.66 16.02
CA ALA A 333 5.65 -18.87 17.07
C ALA A 333 5.77 -19.65 18.39
N TYR A 334 4.81 -20.55 18.68
CA TYR A 334 4.81 -21.37 19.90
C TYR A 334 5.77 -22.55 19.85
N ALA A 335 6.27 -22.90 18.67
CA ALA A 335 7.25 -23.98 18.47
C ALA A 335 8.70 -23.46 18.40
N ASN A 336 8.89 -22.15 18.54
CA ASN A 336 10.21 -21.47 18.45
C ASN A 336 10.57 -20.80 19.78
N ASP A 337 11.87 -20.62 20.05
CA ASP A 337 12.36 -19.85 21.21
C ASP A 337 12.19 -18.34 20.95
N ILE A 338 11.00 -17.83 21.24
CA ILE A 338 10.63 -16.43 21.08
C ILE A 338 10.18 -15.87 22.43
N HIS A 339 10.79 -14.76 22.83
CA HIS A 339 10.39 -14.02 24.01
C HIS A 339 9.92 -12.63 23.58
N LEU A 340 8.78 -12.20 24.11
CA LEU A 340 8.23 -10.86 23.90
C LEU A 340 8.04 -10.20 25.26
N PHE A 341 8.56 -8.98 25.40
CA PHE A 341 8.46 -8.18 26.63
C PHE A 341 8.91 -8.95 27.90
N GLY A 342 9.99 -9.75 27.75
CA GLY A 342 10.58 -10.55 28.84
C GLY A 342 9.90 -11.90 29.09
N ARG A 343 8.79 -12.24 28.39
CA ARG A 343 8.07 -13.52 28.57
C ARG A 343 8.26 -14.45 27.38
N PRO A 344 8.51 -15.75 27.60
CA PRO A 344 8.57 -16.72 26.52
C PRO A 344 7.17 -16.91 25.93
N LYS A 345 7.09 -17.03 24.59
CA LYS A 345 5.84 -17.27 23.88
C LYS A 345 5.26 -18.63 24.26
N GLY A 346 3.96 -18.69 24.64
CA GLY A 346 3.33 -19.92 25.12
C GLY A 346 3.46 -20.18 26.63
N SER A 347 3.91 -19.19 27.42
CA SER A 347 3.98 -19.29 28.89
C SER A 347 2.63 -19.07 29.59
N GLY A 348 1.52 -19.01 28.83
CA GLY A 348 0.16 -18.82 29.34
C GLY A 348 -0.39 -17.40 29.10
N GLU A 349 0.37 -16.54 28.44
CA GLU A 349 -0.09 -15.21 28.03
C GLU A 349 -1.17 -15.33 26.91
N SER A 350 -2.20 -14.50 26.99
CA SER A 350 -3.18 -14.38 25.93
C SER A 350 -2.62 -13.53 24.78
N ILE A 351 -3.11 -13.76 23.55
CA ILE A 351 -2.78 -12.92 22.40
C ILE A 351 -3.18 -11.45 22.62
N TRP A 352 -4.20 -11.20 23.42
CA TRP A 352 -4.69 -9.86 23.75
C TRP A 352 -3.71 -9.12 24.66
N GLU A 353 -3.09 -9.80 25.64
CA GLU A 353 -2.04 -9.21 26.49
C GLU A 353 -0.84 -8.80 25.65
N ILE A 354 -0.44 -9.61 24.67
CA ILE A 354 0.64 -9.26 23.75
C ILE A 354 0.23 -8.05 22.89
N LYS A 355 -0.97 -8.07 22.32
CA LYS A 355 -1.48 -6.99 21.46
C LYS A 355 -1.68 -5.67 22.22
N GLU A 356 -1.90 -5.71 23.54
CA GLU A 356 -1.96 -4.50 24.36
C GLU A 356 -0.64 -3.69 24.32
N HIS A 357 0.49 -4.39 24.22
CA HIS A 357 1.82 -3.77 24.16
C HIS A 357 2.30 -3.43 22.75
N ILE A 358 1.54 -3.81 21.70
CA ILE A 358 1.93 -3.62 20.31
C ILE A 358 0.93 -2.70 19.61
N GLY A 359 1.41 -1.61 19.01
CA GLY A 359 0.71 -0.86 17.99
C GLY A 359 1.09 -1.41 16.60
N TYR A 360 0.12 -1.66 15.74
CA TYR A 360 0.38 -2.22 14.42
C TYR A 360 -0.33 -1.45 13.31
N VAL A 361 0.42 -1.06 12.27
CA VAL A 361 -0.08 -0.38 11.08
C VAL A 361 0.43 -1.09 9.84
N ALA A 362 -0.48 -1.55 8.99
CA ALA A 362 -0.21 -2.19 7.71
C ALA A 362 -1.26 -1.80 6.66
N ASP A 363 -0.95 -2.04 5.38
CA ASP A 363 -1.86 -1.75 4.26
C ASP A 363 -3.17 -2.52 4.35
N GLU A 364 -3.12 -3.80 4.79
CA GLU A 364 -4.31 -4.64 4.94
C GLU A 364 -5.29 -4.08 5.98
N LEU A 365 -4.78 -3.52 7.07
CA LEU A 365 -5.62 -2.88 8.08
C LEU A 365 -6.35 -1.66 7.50
N GLN A 366 -5.69 -0.87 6.66
CA GLN A 366 -6.30 0.28 5.99
C GLN A 366 -7.44 -0.13 5.06
N ALA A 367 -7.29 -1.23 4.34
CA ALA A 367 -8.31 -1.76 3.45
C ALA A 367 -9.62 -2.13 4.18
N ARG A 368 -9.55 -2.52 5.45
CA ARG A 368 -10.70 -2.91 6.27
C ARG A 368 -11.54 -1.72 6.76
N TYR A 369 -10.95 -0.51 6.87
CA TYR A 369 -11.62 0.69 7.40
C TYR A 369 -12.36 1.52 6.35
N GLN A 370 -13.18 0.91 5.50
CA GLN A 370 -13.98 1.63 4.50
C GLN A 370 -15.41 1.97 4.95
N ARG A 371 -15.75 1.81 6.24
CA ARG A 371 -17.07 2.07 6.78
C ARG A 371 -17.30 3.57 7.01
N ARG A 372 -18.58 3.97 7.21
CA ARG A 372 -18.98 5.34 7.58
C ARG A 372 -18.71 5.65 9.07
N ILE A 373 -17.60 5.20 9.60
CA ILE A 373 -17.12 5.45 10.94
C ILE A 373 -16.27 6.72 10.92
N THR A 374 -16.36 7.57 11.96
CA THR A 374 -15.51 8.77 12.06
C THR A 374 -14.06 8.40 12.28
N ALA A 375 -13.13 9.28 11.88
CA ALA A 375 -11.72 9.06 12.13
C ALA A 375 -11.41 8.97 13.64
N PHE A 376 -12.11 9.73 14.46
CA PHE A 376 -11.99 9.65 15.92
C PHE A 376 -12.41 8.28 16.47
N ASP A 377 -13.52 7.72 16.00
CA ASP A 377 -13.95 6.39 16.41
C ASP A 377 -13.00 5.30 15.92
N VAL A 378 -12.36 5.49 14.75
CA VAL A 378 -11.28 4.61 14.28
C VAL A 378 -10.10 4.68 15.25
N ILE A 379 -9.68 5.85 15.70
CA ILE A 379 -8.62 6.01 16.71
C ILE A 379 -8.99 5.27 17.99
N CYS A 380 -10.19 5.52 18.51
CA CYS A 380 -10.68 4.86 19.73
C CYS A 380 -10.79 3.34 19.60
N SER A 381 -11.06 2.79 18.42
CA SER A 381 -11.11 1.35 18.18
C SER A 381 -9.76 0.65 18.48
N GLY A 382 -8.67 1.41 18.54
CA GLY A 382 -7.33 0.92 18.88
C GLY A 382 -7.23 0.36 20.30
N PHE A 383 -8.05 0.82 21.24
CA PHE A 383 -8.11 0.25 22.60
C PHE A 383 -8.59 -1.20 22.63
N PHE A 384 -9.36 -1.60 21.64
CA PHE A 384 -9.98 -2.93 21.54
C PHE A 384 -9.38 -3.80 20.45
N ASP A 385 -8.36 -3.32 19.73
CA ASP A 385 -7.77 -3.97 18.54
C ASP A 385 -8.81 -4.44 17.50
N SER A 386 -9.98 -3.80 17.48
CA SER A 386 -11.09 -4.13 16.58
C SER A 386 -11.07 -3.27 15.32
N VAL A 387 -11.60 -3.81 14.20
CA VAL A 387 -11.85 -3.04 12.98
C VAL A 387 -13.24 -2.42 13.07
N GLY A 388 -13.30 -1.23 13.64
CA GLY A 388 -14.53 -0.52 13.98
C GLY A 388 -14.75 -0.45 15.49
N LEU A 389 -15.52 0.53 15.92
CA LEU A 389 -15.84 0.75 17.34
C LEU A 389 -17.16 0.06 17.69
N TYR A 390 -17.09 -1.11 18.32
CA TYR A 390 -18.24 -1.93 18.73
C TYR A 390 -18.47 -1.92 20.23
N ARG A 391 -17.58 -1.29 20.99
CA ARG A 391 -17.66 -1.15 22.45
C ARG A 391 -17.67 0.30 22.84
N TYR A 392 -18.32 0.61 23.94
CA TYR A 392 -18.30 1.95 24.53
C TYR A 392 -16.87 2.27 25.03
N CYS A 393 -16.34 3.41 24.58
CA CYS A 393 -15.14 3.99 25.15
C CYS A 393 -15.49 4.72 26.44
N SER A 394 -14.70 4.48 27.49
CA SER A 394 -14.78 5.30 28.71
C SER A 394 -14.32 6.74 28.44
N ASP A 395 -14.70 7.66 29.30
CA ASP A 395 -14.27 9.07 29.20
C ASP A 395 -12.74 9.19 29.17
N ALA A 396 -12.04 8.42 29.98
CA ALA A 396 -10.57 8.37 29.98
C ALA A 396 -9.97 7.88 28.66
N GLN A 397 -10.64 6.90 28.00
CA GLN A 397 -10.22 6.42 26.68
C GLN A 397 -10.49 7.48 25.58
N ARG A 398 -11.61 8.20 25.66
CA ARG A 398 -11.90 9.30 24.73
C ARG A 398 -10.93 10.46 24.92
N GLU A 399 -10.59 10.79 26.17
CA GLU A 399 -9.57 11.80 26.49
C GLU A 399 -8.19 11.42 25.91
N ALA A 400 -7.78 10.17 26.10
CA ALA A 400 -6.53 9.67 25.50
C ALA A 400 -6.57 9.69 23.96
N GLY A 401 -7.71 9.36 23.34
CA GLY A 401 -7.93 9.52 21.91
C GLY A 401 -7.78 10.97 21.45
N SER A 402 -8.40 11.91 22.18
CA SER A 402 -8.31 13.36 21.90
C SER A 402 -6.87 13.88 22.10
N HIS A 403 -6.16 13.38 23.09
CA HIS A 403 -4.74 13.69 23.28
C HIS A 403 -3.91 13.34 22.03
N TRP A 404 -4.06 12.12 21.49
CA TRP A 404 -3.32 11.71 20.30
C TRP A 404 -3.76 12.47 19.03
N VAL A 405 -5.04 12.84 18.91
CA VAL A 405 -5.51 13.73 17.83
C VAL A 405 -4.76 15.06 17.90
N HIS A 406 -4.60 15.63 19.10
CA HIS A 406 -3.90 16.90 19.30
C HIS A 406 -2.39 16.78 19.08
N VAL A 407 -1.73 15.79 19.67
CA VAL A 407 -0.28 15.56 19.53
C VAL A 407 0.13 15.37 18.05
N LEU A 408 -0.74 14.72 17.27
CA LEU A 408 -0.47 14.39 15.87
C LEU A 408 -1.11 15.37 14.87
N HIS A 409 -1.69 16.48 15.36
CA HIS A 409 -2.34 17.55 14.57
C HIS A 409 -3.38 16.99 13.57
N LEU A 410 -4.35 16.22 14.10
CA LEU A 410 -5.38 15.55 13.31
C LEU A 410 -6.79 16.12 13.55
N GLU A 411 -6.92 17.27 14.21
CA GLU A 411 -8.19 17.88 14.62
C GLU A 411 -9.15 18.05 13.44
N GLU A 412 -8.65 18.52 12.29
CA GLU A 412 -9.45 18.72 11.08
C GLU A 412 -9.99 17.42 10.46
N LEU A 413 -9.42 16.29 10.85
CA LEU A 413 -9.76 14.96 10.31
C LEU A 413 -10.66 14.16 11.26
N ALA A 414 -10.63 14.45 12.56
CA ALA A 414 -11.21 13.63 13.61
C ALA A 414 -12.70 13.32 13.40
N ASP A 415 -13.51 14.33 13.05
CA ASP A 415 -14.94 14.19 12.87
C ASP A 415 -15.35 13.71 11.47
N ARG A 416 -14.38 13.58 10.56
CA ARG A 416 -14.67 13.18 9.19
C ARG A 416 -14.81 11.66 9.08
N PRO A 417 -15.77 11.16 8.27
CA PRO A 417 -15.85 9.73 7.96
C PRO A 417 -14.54 9.21 7.34
N MET A 418 -14.02 8.09 7.84
CA MET A 418 -12.79 7.47 7.34
C MET A 418 -12.81 7.28 5.81
N ALA A 419 -13.96 6.91 5.25
CA ALA A 419 -14.14 6.72 3.82
C ALA A 419 -14.03 8.02 2.97
N GLN A 420 -14.07 9.21 3.59
CA GLN A 420 -13.92 10.50 2.91
C GLN A 420 -12.49 11.03 2.96
N LEU A 421 -11.63 10.40 3.75
CA LEU A 421 -10.22 10.77 3.87
C LEU A 421 -9.43 10.25 2.67
N SER A 422 -8.40 11.01 2.27
CA SER A 422 -7.42 10.52 1.30
C SER A 422 -6.64 9.34 1.86
N PHE A 423 -6.02 8.54 0.99
CA PHE A 423 -5.23 7.38 1.39
C PHE A 423 -4.16 7.75 2.43
N GLY A 424 -3.45 8.87 2.23
CA GLY A 424 -2.46 9.38 3.18
C GLY A 424 -3.06 9.84 4.50
N GLN A 425 -4.21 10.53 4.48
CA GLN A 425 -4.92 10.93 5.70
C GLN A 425 -5.39 9.71 6.51
N GLN A 426 -5.89 8.69 5.83
CA GLN A 426 -6.25 7.42 6.49
C GLN A 426 -5.05 6.79 7.19
N ARG A 427 -3.85 6.84 6.57
CA ARG A 427 -2.61 6.32 7.17
C ARG A 427 -2.26 7.05 8.48
N LEU A 428 -2.40 8.38 8.51
CA LEU A 428 -2.17 9.18 9.72
C LEU A 428 -3.14 8.77 10.86
N ILE A 429 -4.42 8.57 10.53
CA ILE A 429 -5.43 8.10 11.49
C ILE A 429 -5.09 6.70 12.02
N LEU A 430 -4.59 5.78 11.19
CA LEU A 430 -4.20 4.44 11.62
C LEU A 430 -2.96 4.46 12.53
N ILE A 431 -2.02 5.38 12.31
CA ILE A 431 -0.89 5.58 13.23
C ILE A 431 -1.40 6.09 14.59
N ALA A 432 -2.30 7.07 14.61
CA ALA A 432 -2.93 7.55 15.85
C ALA A 432 -3.68 6.43 16.58
N ARG A 433 -4.43 5.60 15.83
CA ARG A 433 -5.11 4.41 16.34
C ARG A 433 -4.13 3.43 17.01
N ALA A 434 -2.98 3.18 16.38
CA ALA A 434 -1.97 2.28 16.93
C ALA A 434 -1.33 2.84 18.21
N MET A 435 -1.28 4.17 18.34
CA MET A 435 -0.69 4.87 19.49
C MET A 435 -1.64 5.08 20.64
N VAL A 436 -2.97 4.96 20.46
CA VAL A 436 -3.97 5.35 21.48
C VAL A 436 -3.82 4.64 22.83
N LYS A 437 -3.29 3.42 22.82
CA LYS A 437 -2.98 2.63 24.04
C LYS A 437 -1.55 2.80 24.54
N THR A 438 -0.76 3.71 23.94
CA THR A 438 0.64 3.99 24.27
C THR A 438 1.47 2.70 24.31
N PRO A 439 1.60 2.00 23.17
CA PRO A 439 2.24 0.69 23.10
C PRO A 439 3.74 0.78 23.43
N ARG A 440 4.32 -0.30 23.94
CA ARG A 440 5.78 -0.44 24.13
C ARG A 440 6.52 -0.59 22.79
N LEU A 441 5.85 -1.15 21.77
CA LEU A 441 6.38 -1.38 20.44
C LEU A 441 5.37 -0.93 19.39
N LEU A 442 5.76 -0.01 18.51
CA LEU A 442 4.99 0.40 17.33
C LEU A 442 5.60 -0.23 16.08
N ILE A 443 4.84 -1.09 15.44
CA ILE A 443 5.19 -1.77 14.20
C ILE A 443 4.54 -1.01 13.04
N LEU A 444 5.37 -0.53 12.13
CA LEU A 444 4.95 0.19 10.92
C LEU A 444 5.39 -0.61 9.69
N ASP A 445 4.43 -1.31 9.07
CA ASP A 445 4.68 -2.12 7.88
C ASP A 445 4.44 -1.28 6.62
N GLU A 446 5.54 -0.92 5.96
CA GLU A 446 5.58 -0.07 4.76
C GLU A 446 4.70 1.20 4.88
N PRO A 447 4.86 2.02 5.93
CA PRO A 447 3.92 3.09 6.24
C PRO A 447 3.89 4.22 5.20
N CYS A 448 4.92 4.32 4.36
CA CYS A 448 5.03 5.33 3.29
C CYS A 448 4.60 4.81 1.91
N ASN A 449 4.18 3.53 1.82
CA ASN A 449 3.77 2.93 0.55
C ASN A 449 2.51 3.63 0.00
N GLY A 450 2.52 3.98 -1.31
CA GLY A 450 1.39 4.65 -1.96
C GLY A 450 1.17 6.11 -1.54
N LEU A 451 2.09 6.74 -0.79
CA LEU A 451 1.98 8.13 -0.37
C LEU A 451 2.71 9.07 -1.32
N ASP A 452 2.07 10.20 -1.61
CA ASP A 452 2.75 11.34 -2.24
C ASP A 452 3.76 11.99 -1.27
N MET A 453 4.61 12.88 -1.79
CA MET A 453 5.68 13.51 -1.03
C MET A 453 5.17 14.28 0.21
N SER A 454 4.02 14.95 0.11
CA SER A 454 3.44 15.73 1.21
C SER A 454 2.97 14.80 2.34
N ASN A 455 2.17 13.78 2.03
CA ASN A 455 1.69 12.83 3.03
C ASN A 455 2.82 11.97 3.60
N ARG A 456 3.80 11.59 2.77
CA ARG A 456 5.00 10.88 3.23
C ARG A 456 5.77 11.71 4.27
N ARG A 457 6.02 13.00 4.01
CA ARG A 457 6.69 13.89 4.97
C ARG A 457 5.92 13.94 6.29
N ARG A 458 4.59 14.11 6.25
CA ARG A 458 3.74 14.11 7.45
C ARG A 458 3.85 12.81 8.25
N VAL A 459 3.83 11.65 7.59
CA VAL A 459 4.02 10.35 8.25
C VAL A 459 5.40 10.26 8.90
N LEU A 460 6.47 10.63 8.19
CA LEU A 460 7.83 10.59 8.73
C LEU A 460 8.02 11.56 9.91
N ASP A 461 7.41 12.75 9.86
CA ASP A 461 7.47 13.73 10.95
C ASP A 461 6.68 13.22 12.17
N MET A 462 5.54 12.59 11.97
CA MET A 462 4.77 11.92 13.03
C MET A 462 5.57 10.78 13.67
N VAL A 463 6.22 9.93 12.90
CA VAL A 463 7.07 8.84 13.39
C VAL A 463 8.24 9.38 14.21
N LYS A 464 8.87 10.47 13.76
CA LYS A 464 9.93 11.16 14.54
C LYS A 464 9.41 11.70 15.86
N ALA A 465 8.23 12.32 15.89
CA ALA A 465 7.63 12.84 17.12
C ALA A 465 7.32 11.71 18.12
N ILE A 466 6.81 10.57 17.64
CA ILE A 466 6.56 9.37 18.47
C ILE A 466 7.89 8.85 19.04
N ALA A 467 8.92 8.70 18.22
CA ALA A 467 10.24 8.24 18.69
C ALA A 467 10.85 9.18 19.73
N ALA A 468 10.71 10.48 19.54
CA ALA A 468 11.24 11.50 20.46
C ALA A 468 10.54 11.49 21.85
N SER A 469 9.33 10.93 21.95
CA SER A 469 8.64 10.77 23.24
C SER A 469 9.35 9.79 24.18
N GLY A 470 10.13 8.86 23.63
CA GLY A 470 10.93 7.87 24.40
C GLY A 470 10.11 6.77 25.11
N HIS A 471 8.80 6.73 24.91
CA HIS A 471 7.91 5.74 25.56
C HIS A 471 7.62 4.52 24.67
N THR A 472 7.81 4.65 23.37
CA THR A 472 7.48 3.63 22.37
C THR A 472 8.68 3.36 21.48
N ASN A 473 9.08 2.10 21.36
CA ASN A 473 10.11 1.66 20.43
C ASN A 473 9.49 1.48 19.03
N LEU A 474 10.26 1.73 17.99
CA LEU A 474 9.81 1.60 16.60
C LEU A 474 10.38 0.33 15.97
N LEU A 475 9.50 -0.38 15.25
CA LEU A 475 9.86 -1.39 14.27
C LEU A 475 9.34 -0.96 12.92
N TYR A 476 10.22 -0.44 12.06
CA TYR A 476 9.90 0.16 10.78
C TYR A 476 10.27 -0.79 9.64
N ILE A 477 9.29 -1.31 8.92
CA ILE A 477 9.52 -2.23 7.81
C ILE A 477 9.46 -1.45 6.50
N SER A 478 10.50 -1.60 5.68
CA SER A 478 10.54 -1.03 4.34
C SER A 478 11.45 -1.85 3.42
N HIS A 479 11.13 -1.84 2.15
CA HIS A 479 12.03 -2.31 1.09
C HIS A 479 12.84 -1.16 0.47
N ARG A 480 12.68 0.08 0.99
CA ARG A 480 13.32 1.30 0.50
C ARG A 480 14.17 1.95 1.59
N PRO A 481 15.49 1.82 1.54
CA PRO A 481 16.39 2.45 2.53
C PRO A 481 16.29 3.98 2.55
N ASP A 482 15.96 4.62 1.41
CA ASP A 482 15.79 6.06 1.27
C ASP A 482 14.53 6.61 1.98
N GLU A 483 13.63 5.73 2.44
CA GLU A 483 12.42 6.10 3.18
C GLU A 483 12.55 5.96 4.70
N MET A 484 13.74 5.62 5.20
CA MET A 484 13.94 5.43 6.64
C MET A 484 13.92 6.76 7.39
N PRO A 485 13.15 6.85 8.50
CA PRO A 485 13.22 8.00 9.41
C PRO A 485 14.60 8.09 10.07
N ALA A 486 15.09 9.32 10.30
CA ALA A 486 16.37 9.54 10.97
C ALA A 486 16.43 9.06 12.44
N CYS A 487 15.28 8.71 13.03
CA CYS A 487 15.20 8.17 14.39
C CYS A 487 15.49 6.65 14.49
N ILE A 488 15.67 5.97 13.34
CA ILE A 488 16.07 4.56 13.32
C ILE A 488 17.54 4.45 13.70
N THR A 489 17.85 3.56 14.66
CA THR A 489 19.19 3.37 15.22
C THR A 489 19.82 2.03 14.82
N HIS A 490 18.99 1.03 14.52
CA HIS A 490 19.41 -0.33 14.20
C HIS A 490 18.70 -0.86 12.95
N CYS A 491 19.27 -1.87 12.33
CA CYS A 491 18.63 -2.56 11.23
C CYS A 491 18.79 -4.08 11.31
N LEU A 492 17.74 -4.77 10.88
CA LEU A 492 17.72 -6.18 10.53
C LEU A 492 17.58 -6.31 9.04
N GLN A 493 18.55 -6.87 8.36
CA GLN A 493 18.48 -7.15 6.93
C GLN A 493 18.21 -8.63 6.71
N LEU A 494 17.10 -8.93 6.02
CA LEU A 494 16.69 -10.28 5.65
C LEU A 494 16.88 -10.51 4.14
N ASP A 495 17.35 -11.69 3.78
CA ASP A 495 17.35 -12.18 2.41
C ASP A 495 17.06 -13.69 2.40
N ALA A 496 16.12 -14.11 1.55
CA ALA A 496 15.68 -15.51 1.42
C ALA A 496 15.44 -16.22 2.78
N GLY A 497 14.84 -15.52 3.75
CA GLY A 497 14.51 -16.03 5.08
C GLY A 497 15.67 -16.04 6.08
N ARG A 498 16.86 -15.56 5.71
CA ARG A 498 18.05 -15.52 6.57
C ARG A 498 18.42 -14.12 6.99
N VAL A 499 19.01 -13.99 8.17
CA VAL A 499 19.57 -12.72 8.65
C VAL A 499 20.93 -12.51 7.99
N ILE A 500 21.03 -11.44 7.21
CA ILE A 500 22.29 -11.01 6.59
C ILE A 500 23.02 -10.04 7.52
N HIS A 501 22.28 -9.17 8.18
CA HIS A 501 22.80 -8.22 9.15
C HIS A 501 21.77 -7.97 10.25
N ALA A 502 22.22 -7.86 11.50
CA ALA A 502 21.44 -7.42 12.65
C ALA A 502 22.32 -6.58 13.58
N GLY A 503 22.06 -5.28 13.68
CA GLY A 503 22.89 -4.39 14.48
C GLY A 503 22.67 -2.91 14.18
N PRO A 504 23.61 -2.03 14.57
CA PRO A 504 23.55 -0.61 14.30
C PRO A 504 23.36 -0.30 12.81
N ILE A 505 22.62 0.78 12.50
CA ILE A 505 22.21 1.12 11.13
C ILE A 505 23.38 1.41 10.18
N GLU A 506 24.53 1.80 10.71
CA GLU A 506 25.75 2.09 9.93
C GLU A 506 26.26 0.87 9.14
N GLY A 507 25.91 -0.34 9.58
CA GLY A 507 26.24 -1.60 8.90
C GLY A 507 25.22 -2.01 7.82
N CYS A 508 24.12 -1.30 7.70
CA CYS A 508 23.03 -1.56 6.75
C CYS A 508 23.18 -0.66 5.51
N ARG A 509 24.11 -0.97 4.61
CA ARG A 509 24.28 -0.24 3.33
C ARG A 509 24.05 -1.13 2.14
#